data_b45c72bbafbeab976e7799a0d68c82d1
#
_entry.id   b45c72bbafbeab976e7799a0d68c82d1
#
_cell.length_a   1.000
_cell.length_b   1.000
_cell.length_c   1.000
_cell.angle_alpha   90.00
_cell.angle_beta   90.00
_cell.angle_gamma   90.00
#
_symmetry.space_group_name_H-M   'P 1'
#
loop_
_entity.id
_entity.type
_entity.pdbx_description
1 polymer ?
#
loop_
_entity_poly.entity_id
_entity_poly.type
_entity_poly.pdbx_seq_one_letter_code
_entity_poly.pdbx_strand_id
1 'polypeptide(L)'
;MVLKQKFVVVGAGPVGSLAALYAAKRGHDVEIYELRPDLRDPTTTLLNFTRSINLALSERGINAMRHAGQPRLLEHVFGATIPMRGRMIHGRGSNGDLYEAAQDYDIHGRTIFAVDRAGLNKRLLDILEDMLNVKFFFSHKLTGADFKKRKAWFEVMTSESATGRAREIEIDFDLMIGADGAHSAVRYHMMKFAQLNYRQDYIGTLWCEFHIKPVKVRSDENPNAVFRISPNHLHIWPGKDFMFIAIPSDDGSFTCTLFLPSAQTFALEKNPASIPEFFDKHFPGVTELIPGRELIESFERNPHLPLISVKCSPYHYKSSAVILGDAAHAMVPFYGQGMNAGLEDVRVLFSILDKHAEAESNSPLDDDDDDAASASASAAAAYGREVALAEYTTNRVPDAHAINDLALQNYVEMRASVLSPKYRLRKWLEEMMSVYLPGLGWQTKYSRVSFENQRYSEVVAQSEHQGEVLVSVFEALVCSPFIVGAVWLWWKQPKWIARTYQTWTEKAIMAAFERL
;
A
#
# COMPACT_ATOMS: atom_id res chain seq x y z
N MET A 1 -11.03 24.53 24.43
CA MET A 1 -11.99 24.18 23.34
C MET A 1 -11.19 24.24 22.05
N VAL A 2 -11.16 23.20 21.23
CA VAL A 2 -10.41 23.23 19.94
C VAL A 2 -11.04 24.29 19.04
N LEU A 3 -10.22 25.19 18.51
CA LEU A 3 -10.70 26.24 17.59
C LEU A 3 -11.30 25.59 16.33
N LYS A 4 -12.57 25.91 16.05
CA LYS A 4 -13.27 25.43 14.88
C LYS A 4 -12.62 26.04 13.61
N GLN A 5 -12.21 25.20 12.66
CA GLN A 5 -11.49 25.58 11.44
C GLN A 5 -12.20 25.02 10.21
N LYS A 6 -11.97 25.64 9.06
CA LYS A 6 -12.46 25.16 7.76
C LYS A 6 -11.41 24.27 7.08
N PHE A 7 -11.68 22.98 7.01
CA PHE A 7 -10.84 22.02 6.29
C PHE A 7 -11.41 21.75 4.90
N VAL A 8 -10.56 21.84 3.91
CA VAL A 8 -10.90 21.49 2.52
C VAL A 8 -10.18 20.21 2.16
N VAL A 9 -10.95 19.17 1.83
CA VAL A 9 -10.43 17.88 1.35
C VAL A 9 -10.60 17.81 -0.16
N VAL A 10 -9.52 17.65 -0.89
CA VAL A 10 -9.54 17.46 -2.34
C VAL A 10 -9.37 15.98 -2.65
N GLY A 11 -10.40 15.40 -3.26
CA GLY A 11 -10.54 13.96 -3.53
C GLY A 11 -11.44 13.25 -2.53
N ALA A 12 -12.55 12.68 -3.01
CA ALA A 12 -13.51 11.90 -2.24
C ALA A 12 -13.28 10.37 -2.34
N GLY A 13 -12.03 9.95 -2.56
CA GLY A 13 -11.63 8.54 -2.48
C GLY A 13 -11.58 8.04 -1.01
N PRO A 14 -11.32 6.75 -0.75
CA PRO A 14 -11.32 6.18 0.60
C PRO A 14 -10.46 6.97 1.60
N VAL A 15 -9.28 7.44 1.18
CA VAL A 15 -8.35 8.21 2.04
C VAL A 15 -8.92 9.60 2.35
N GLY A 16 -9.41 10.32 1.34
CA GLY A 16 -10.00 11.65 1.53
C GLY A 16 -11.29 11.60 2.34
N SER A 17 -12.16 10.62 2.08
CA SER A 17 -13.37 10.42 2.88
C SER A 17 -13.07 10.07 4.34
N LEU A 18 -12.06 9.25 4.61
CA LEU A 18 -11.63 8.97 5.98
C LEU A 18 -11.02 10.22 6.64
N ALA A 19 -10.21 11.01 5.92
CA ALA A 19 -9.66 12.27 6.45
C ALA A 19 -10.75 13.27 6.79
N ALA A 20 -11.77 13.40 5.94
CA ALA A 20 -12.94 14.22 6.19
C ALA A 20 -13.70 13.76 7.46
N LEU A 21 -13.87 12.45 7.64
CA LEU A 21 -14.50 11.89 8.84
C LEU A 21 -13.71 12.23 10.11
N TYR A 22 -12.40 12.09 10.07
CA TYR A 22 -11.53 12.45 11.20
C TYR A 22 -11.61 13.94 11.55
N ALA A 23 -11.63 14.82 10.55
CA ALA A 23 -11.75 16.26 10.74
C ALA A 23 -13.14 16.65 11.28
N ALA A 24 -14.20 16.10 10.69
CA ALA A 24 -15.58 16.39 11.09
C ALA A 24 -15.88 15.93 12.53
N LYS A 25 -15.36 14.76 12.95
CA LYS A 25 -15.48 14.24 14.33
C LYS A 25 -14.78 15.12 15.37
N ARG A 26 -13.79 15.92 14.95
CA ARG A 26 -13.11 16.91 15.80
C ARG A 26 -13.79 18.27 15.82
N GLY A 27 -14.95 18.40 15.15
CA GLY A 27 -15.78 19.60 15.16
C GLY A 27 -15.39 20.66 14.12
N HIS A 28 -14.47 20.35 13.21
CA HIS A 28 -14.13 21.24 12.10
C HIS A 28 -15.24 21.29 11.04
N ASP A 29 -15.37 22.39 10.32
CA ASP A 29 -16.18 22.47 9.10
C ASP A 29 -15.39 21.86 7.95
N VAL A 30 -15.98 20.89 7.26
CA VAL A 30 -15.33 20.13 6.21
C VAL A 30 -16.04 20.32 4.88
N GLU A 31 -15.30 20.75 3.86
CA GLU A 31 -15.76 20.78 2.48
C GLU A 31 -14.95 19.77 1.66
N ILE A 32 -15.65 18.84 0.98
CA ILE A 32 -15.03 17.78 0.17
C ILE A 32 -15.27 18.11 -1.30
N TYR A 33 -14.20 18.29 -2.06
CA TYR A 33 -14.22 18.56 -3.49
C TYR A 33 -13.74 17.34 -4.27
N GLU A 34 -14.60 16.82 -5.15
CA GLU A 34 -14.30 15.67 -6.00
C GLU A 34 -14.47 16.03 -7.47
N LEU A 35 -13.49 15.69 -8.28
CA LEU A 35 -13.47 15.92 -9.72
C LEU A 35 -14.63 15.20 -10.44
N ARG A 36 -15.02 14.05 -9.95
CA ARG A 36 -16.02 13.16 -10.57
C ARG A 36 -17.40 13.38 -9.99
N PRO A 37 -18.44 12.91 -10.69
CA PRO A 37 -19.79 12.81 -10.14
C PRO A 37 -19.82 11.91 -8.89
N ASP A 38 -20.92 12.00 -8.13
CA ASP A 38 -21.10 11.16 -6.94
C ASP A 38 -21.10 9.67 -7.34
N LEU A 39 -20.23 8.91 -6.72
CA LEU A 39 -20.11 7.47 -6.92
C LEU A 39 -21.37 6.68 -6.50
N ARG A 40 -22.22 7.27 -5.65
CA ARG A 40 -23.47 6.68 -5.17
C ARG A 40 -24.60 6.81 -6.17
N ASP A 41 -24.51 7.77 -7.08
CA ASP A 41 -25.48 7.93 -8.17
C ASP A 41 -25.37 6.73 -9.14
N PRO A 42 -26.45 5.97 -9.33
CA PRO A 42 -26.46 4.80 -10.23
C PRO A 42 -26.10 5.12 -11.69
N THR A 43 -26.24 6.38 -12.11
CA THR A 43 -25.90 6.83 -13.47
C THR A 43 -24.41 7.12 -13.63
N THR A 44 -23.66 7.21 -12.53
CA THR A 44 -22.22 7.46 -12.56
C THR A 44 -21.48 6.23 -13.06
N THR A 45 -20.80 6.37 -14.19
CA THR A 45 -19.90 5.33 -14.70
C THR A 45 -18.68 5.21 -13.78
N LEU A 46 -18.43 4.02 -13.27
CA LEU A 46 -17.22 3.73 -12.50
C LEU A 46 -15.98 4.04 -13.36
N LEU A 47 -14.98 4.61 -12.73
CA LEU A 47 -13.68 4.99 -13.27
C LEU A 47 -13.13 3.99 -14.30
N ASN A 48 -12.96 4.39 -15.55
CA ASN A 48 -12.24 3.64 -16.59
C ASN A 48 -12.51 2.12 -16.67
N PHE A 49 -13.31 1.56 -15.77
CA PHE A 49 -13.60 0.15 -15.60
C PHE A 49 -15.10 -0.09 -15.52
N THR A 50 -15.52 -1.21 -16.04
CA THR A 50 -16.92 -1.64 -15.99
C THR A 50 -17.35 -2.11 -14.59
N ARG A 51 -16.39 -2.31 -13.69
CA ARG A 51 -16.60 -2.75 -12.29
C ARG A 51 -15.58 -2.12 -11.34
N SER A 52 -15.88 -2.19 -10.06
CA SER A 52 -14.94 -1.76 -9.01
C SER A 52 -13.80 -2.75 -8.83
N ILE A 53 -12.60 -2.22 -8.55
CA ILE A 53 -11.41 -3.03 -8.26
C ILE A 53 -11.48 -3.50 -6.80
N ASN A 54 -11.21 -4.78 -6.58
CA ASN A 54 -11.04 -5.32 -5.24
C ASN A 54 -9.64 -5.04 -4.69
N LEU A 55 -9.60 -4.67 -3.43
CA LEU A 55 -8.38 -4.34 -2.70
C LEU A 55 -8.20 -5.28 -1.50
N ALA A 56 -6.98 -5.42 -1.03
CA ALA A 56 -6.66 -6.13 0.20
C ALA A 56 -6.68 -5.15 1.37
N LEU A 57 -7.58 -5.35 2.33
CA LEU A 57 -7.62 -4.60 3.58
C LEU A 57 -6.81 -5.36 4.64
N SER A 58 -5.84 -4.69 5.26
CA SER A 58 -4.95 -5.22 6.29
C SER A 58 -5.14 -4.51 7.63
N GLU A 59 -4.46 -4.95 8.68
CA GLU A 59 -4.59 -4.38 10.03
C GLU A 59 -4.38 -2.86 10.06
N ARG A 60 -3.51 -2.30 9.24
CA ARG A 60 -3.25 -0.84 9.20
C ARG A 60 -4.48 -0.04 8.79
N GLY A 61 -5.14 -0.46 7.71
CA GLY A 61 -6.39 0.16 7.27
C GLY A 61 -7.53 -0.06 8.27
N ILE A 62 -7.62 -1.25 8.85
CA ILE A 62 -8.58 -1.58 9.90
C ILE A 62 -8.35 -0.70 11.14
N ASN A 63 -7.11 -0.55 11.56
CA ASN A 63 -6.73 0.28 12.71
C ASN A 63 -7.04 1.76 12.46
N ALA A 64 -6.82 2.27 11.25
CA ALA A 64 -7.20 3.63 10.89
C ALA A 64 -8.72 3.84 10.98
N MET A 65 -9.52 2.91 10.48
CA MET A 65 -10.97 2.98 10.58
C MET A 65 -11.48 2.82 12.03
N ARG A 66 -10.82 1.98 12.84
CA ARG A 66 -11.14 1.79 14.26
C ARG A 66 -11.03 3.09 15.07
N HIS A 67 -10.04 3.92 14.76
CA HIS A 67 -9.79 5.20 15.42
C HIS A 67 -10.54 6.39 14.80
N ALA A 68 -11.42 6.16 13.81
CA ALA A 68 -12.20 7.22 13.19
C ALA A 68 -13.35 7.77 14.06
N GLY A 69 -13.55 7.25 15.27
CA GLY A 69 -14.62 7.68 16.17
C GLY A 69 -16.02 7.30 15.68
N GLN A 70 -16.14 6.27 14.82
CA GLN A 70 -17.39 5.79 14.23
C GLN A 70 -17.54 4.27 14.45
N PRO A 71 -18.21 3.84 15.55
CA PRO A 71 -18.25 2.44 15.97
C PRO A 71 -18.77 1.46 14.90
N ARG A 72 -19.78 1.86 14.13
CA ARG A 72 -20.41 1.02 13.10
C ARG A 72 -19.61 0.92 11.79
N LEU A 73 -18.58 1.76 11.59
CA LEU A 73 -17.81 1.77 10.34
C LEU A 73 -17.19 0.39 10.05
N LEU A 74 -16.49 -0.19 11.02
CA LEU A 74 -15.85 -1.49 10.84
C LEU A 74 -16.86 -2.62 10.65
N GLU A 75 -17.95 -2.63 11.40
CA GLU A 75 -19.01 -3.63 11.26
C GLU A 75 -19.58 -3.63 9.84
N HIS A 76 -19.90 -2.44 9.31
CA HIS A 76 -20.42 -2.29 7.95
C HIS A 76 -19.38 -2.66 6.87
N VAL A 77 -18.10 -2.39 7.12
CA VAL A 77 -17.03 -2.76 6.20
C VAL A 77 -16.84 -4.28 6.20
N PHE A 78 -16.70 -4.91 7.37
CA PHE A 78 -16.49 -6.35 7.47
C PHE A 78 -17.66 -7.19 6.93
N GLY A 79 -18.90 -6.71 7.04
CA GLY A 79 -20.08 -7.38 6.51
C GLY A 79 -20.05 -7.62 4.99
N ALA A 80 -19.15 -6.96 4.26
CA ALA A 80 -18.98 -7.11 2.80
C ALA A 80 -17.52 -7.38 2.40
N THR A 81 -16.77 -8.07 3.25
CA THR A 81 -15.41 -8.48 2.95
C THR A 81 -15.27 -9.99 2.92
N ILE A 82 -14.29 -10.48 2.19
CA ILE A 82 -13.95 -11.90 2.18
C ILE A 82 -12.57 -12.10 2.82
N PRO A 83 -12.46 -12.92 3.88
CA PRO A 83 -11.17 -13.21 4.50
C PRO A 83 -10.31 -14.06 3.57
N MET A 84 -9.10 -13.59 3.28
CA MET A 84 -8.08 -14.30 2.51
C MET A 84 -6.95 -14.74 3.46
N ARG A 85 -6.76 -16.04 3.59
CA ARG A 85 -5.74 -16.63 4.47
C ARG A 85 -4.37 -16.76 3.83
N GLY A 86 -4.31 -16.73 2.48
CA GLY A 86 -3.07 -16.96 1.77
C GLY A 86 -3.15 -16.65 0.28
N ARG A 87 -2.09 -17.03 -0.41
CA ARG A 87 -1.99 -17.06 -1.86
C ARG A 87 -2.25 -18.47 -2.37
N MET A 88 -2.95 -18.62 -3.48
CA MET A 88 -3.08 -19.86 -4.24
C MET A 88 -2.24 -19.74 -5.51
N ILE A 89 -1.16 -20.49 -5.59
CA ILE A 89 -0.26 -20.48 -6.75
C ILE A 89 -0.72 -21.55 -7.72
N HIS A 90 -1.04 -21.15 -8.92
CA HIS A 90 -1.45 -22.01 -10.01
C HIS A 90 -0.28 -22.31 -10.95
N GLY A 91 -0.23 -23.52 -11.48
CA GLY A 91 0.79 -23.91 -12.43
C GLY A 91 0.48 -25.22 -13.13
N ARG A 92 1.42 -25.65 -13.98
CA ARG A 92 1.39 -26.93 -14.67
C ARG A 92 2.61 -27.75 -14.29
N GLY A 93 2.39 -28.98 -13.83
CA GLY A 93 3.44 -29.93 -13.51
C GLY A 93 4.18 -30.44 -14.75
N SER A 94 5.30 -31.11 -14.54
CA SER A 94 6.10 -31.71 -15.62
C SER A 94 5.35 -32.83 -16.38
N ASN A 95 4.35 -33.44 -15.75
CA ASN A 95 3.44 -34.43 -16.34
C ASN A 95 2.29 -33.79 -17.15
N GLY A 96 2.20 -32.45 -17.18
CA GLY A 96 1.15 -31.70 -17.86
C GLY A 96 -0.09 -31.40 -17.00
N ASP A 97 -0.22 -31.99 -15.80
CA ASP A 97 -1.36 -31.79 -14.91
C ASP A 97 -1.34 -30.38 -14.28
N LEU A 98 -2.53 -29.81 -14.07
CA LEU A 98 -2.68 -28.56 -13.35
C LEU A 98 -2.47 -28.82 -11.85
N TYR A 99 -1.83 -27.87 -11.17
CA TYR A 99 -1.69 -27.89 -9.73
C TYR A 99 -2.08 -26.57 -9.09
N GLU A 100 -2.53 -26.64 -7.86
CA GLU A 100 -2.76 -25.51 -6.97
C GLU A 100 -1.91 -25.70 -5.70
N ALA A 101 -1.17 -24.67 -5.30
CA ALA A 101 -0.33 -24.71 -4.11
C ALA A 101 -0.67 -23.52 -3.20
N ALA A 102 -1.31 -23.82 -2.07
CA ALA A 102 -1.63 -22.81 -1.07
C ALA A 102 -0.36 -22.37 -0.32
N GLN A 103 -0.24 -21.07 -0.09
CA GLN A 103 0.81 -20.45 0.70
C GLN A 103 0.17 -19.48 1.68
N ASP A 104 0.05 -19.86 2.94
CA ASP A 104 -0.55 -19.02 3.96
C ASP A 104 0.26 -17.71 4.15
N TYR A 105 -0.45 -16.62 4.44
CA TYR A 105 0.15 -15.33 4.74
C TYR A 105 0.81 -15.32 6.10
N ASP A 106 0.25 -16.05 7.04
CA ASP A 106 0.66 -16.05 8.43
C ASP A 106 0.45 -17.44 9.07
N ILE A 107 1.47 -17.93 9.77
CA ILE A 107 1.46 -19.23 10.42
C ILE A 107 0.48 -19.30 11.62
N HIS A 108 0.09 -18.13 12.16
CA HIS A 108 -0.88 -18.02 13.25
C HIS A 108 -2.33 -17.92 12.76
N GLY A 109 -2.56 -18.03 11.46
CA GLY A 109 -3.88 -18.04 10.85
C GLY A 109 -4.54 -16.66 10.71
N ARG A 110 -3.80 -15.55 10.85
CA ARG A 110 -4.32 -14.20 10.59
C ARG A 110 -4.63 -14.03 9.11
N THR A 111 -5.66 -13.25 8.80
CA THR A 111 -6.16 -13.04 7.43
C THR A 111 -6.13 -11.57 7.06
N ILE A 112 -5.96 -11.28 5.78
CA ILE A 112 -6.32 -10.01 5.18
C ILE A 112 -7.70 -10.15 4.53
N PHE A 113 -8.34 -9.04 4.16
CA PHE A 113 -9.72 -9.06 3.68
C PHE A 113 -9.79 -8.49 2.27
N ALA A 114 -10.41 -9.22 1.35
CA ALA A 114 -10.80 -8.65 0.06
C ALA A 114 -11.97 -7.71 0.29
N VAL A 115 -11.87 -6.48 -0.22
CA VAL A 115 -12.91 -5.45 -0.12
C VAL A 115 -13.11 -4.78 -1.46
N ASP A 116 -14.37 -4.59 -1.83
CA ASP A 116 -14.72 -3.74 -2.97
C ASP A 116 -14.39 -2.28 -2.66
N ARG A 117 -13.50 -1.67 -3.46
CA ARG A 117 -13.07 -0.28 -3.29
C ARG A 117 -14.23 0.71 -3.36
N ALA A 118 -15.13 0.53 -4.32
CA ALA A 118 -16.29 1.42 -4.48
C ALA A 118 -17.27 1.26 -3.32
N GLY A 119 -17.53 0.02 -2.89
CA GLY A 119 -18.39 -0.28 -1.75
C GLY A 119 -17.86 0.32 -0.44
N LEU A 120 -16.56 0.20 -0.18
CA LEU A 120 -15.91 0.85 0.97
C LEU A 120 -16.09 2.38 0.90
N ASN A 121 -15.84 2.98 -0.27
CA ASN A 121 -15.93 4.42 -0.43
C ASN A 121 -17.37 4.94 -0.27
N LYS A 122 -18.35 4.25 -0.85
CA LYS A 122 -19.78 4.60 -0.68
C LYS A 122 -20.17 4.64 0.79
N ARG A 123 -19.77 3.64 1.59
CA ARG A 123 -20.05 3.61 3.03
C ARG A 123 -19.45 4.78 3.80
N LEU A 124 -18.23 5.19 3.44
CA LEU A 124 -17.61 6.37 4.04
C LEU A 124 -18.35 7.66 3.68
N LEU A 125 -18.79 7.79 2.42
CA LEU A 125 -19.58 8.94 1.94
C LEU A 125 -20.96 8.99 2.61
N ASP A 126 -21.63 7.85 2.78
CA ASP A 126 -22.94 7.78 3.46
C ASP A 126 -22.84 8.23 4.92
N ILE A 127 -21.78 7.81 5.64
CA ILE A 127 -21.54 8.26 7.02
C ILE A 127 -21.30 9.77 7.09
N LEU A 128 -20.57 10.32 6.13
CA LEU A 128 -20.26 11.76 6.07
C LEU A 128 -21.48 12.61 5.72
N GLU A 129 -22.43 12.09 4.93
CA GLU A 129 -23.64 12.81 4.54
C GLU A 129 -24.55 13.12 5.72
N ASP A 130 -24.56 12.25 6.73
CA ASP A 130 -25.31 12.45 7.97
C ASP A 130 -24.70 13.52 8.91
N MET A 131 -23.51 14.06 8.58
CA MET A 131 -22.80 15.01 9.43
C MET A 131 -23.08 16.46 9.03
N LEU A 132 -23.63 17.25 9.97
CA LEU A 132 -24.05 18.65 9.72
C LEU A 132 -22.89 19.60 9.37
N ASN A 133 -21.66 19.27 9.76
CA ASN A 133 -20.47 20.04 9.50
C ASN A 133 -19.68 19.57 8.26
N VAL A 134 -20.28 18.73 7.41
CA VAL A 134 -19.69 18.25 6.15
C VAL A 134 -20.50 18.70 4.97
N LYS A 135 -19.82 19.16 3.89
CA LYS A 135 -20.43 19.52 2.61
C LYS A 135 -19.70 18.85 1.47
N PHE A 136 -20.43 18.33 0.49
CA PHE A 136 -19.88 17.71 -0.72
C PHE A 136 -20.03 18.61 -1.94
N PHE A 137 -18.97 18.62 -2.75
CA PHE A 137 -18.88 19.31 -4.03
C PHE A 137 -18.34 18.34 -5.08
N PHE A 138 -19.23 17.52 -5.63
CA PHE A 138 -18.91 16.61 -6.73
C PHE A 138 -18.83 17.37 -8.06
N SER A 139 -18.13 16.81 -9.05
CA SER A 139 -17.89 17.44 -10.36
C SER A 139 -17.18 18.79 -10.24
N HIS A 140 -16.23 18.92 -9.28
CA HIS A 140 -15.44 20.13 -9.05
C HIS A 140 -13.96 19.82 -9.22
N LYS A 141 -13.33 20.42 -10.22
CA LYS A 141 -11.91 20.25 -10.56
C LYS A 141 -11.08 21.38 -9.94
N LEU A 142 -10.09 21.05 -9.13
CA LEU A 142 -9.12 22.02 -8.62
C LEU A 142 -8.30 22.59 -9.79
N THR A 143 -8.40 23.90 -10.04
CA THR A 143 -7.69 24.61 -11.10
C THR A 143 -6.54 25.46 -10.58
N GLY A 144 -6.61 25.91 -9.31
CA GLY A 144 -5.60 26.73 -8.67
C GLY A 144 -5.65 26.68 -7.15
N ALA A 145 -4.49 26.94 -6.52
CA ALA A 145 -4.41 27.14 -5.08
C ALA A 145 -3.31 28.14 -4.75
N ASP A 146 -3.61 29.06 -3.82
CA ASP A 146 -2.65 29.95 -3.16
C ASP A 146 -2.60 29.59 -1.68
N PHE A 147 -1.61 28.80 -1.31
CA PHE A 147 -1.45 28.34 0.06
C PHE A 147 -0.99 29.41 1.05
N LYS A 148 -0.42 30.52 0.56
CA LYS A 148 -0.07 31.68 1.41
C LYS A 148 -1.31 32.47 1.80
N LYS A 149 -2.21 32.68 0.83
CA LYS A 149 -3.47 33.39 1.02
C LYS A 149 -4.59 32.47 1.50
N ARG A 150 -4.36 31.13 1.53
CA ARG A 150 -5.35 30.11 1.86
C ARG A 150 -6.60 30.18 0.99
N LYS A 151 -6.41 30.36 -0.33
CA LYS A 151 -7.46 30.41 -1.34
C LYS A 151 -7.29 29.31 -2.37
N ALA A 152 -8.40 28.79 -2.87
CA ALA A 152 -8.40 27.81 -3.94
C ALA A 152 -9.52 28.10 -4.96
N TRP A 153 -9.29 27.67 -6.19
CA TRP A 153 -10.21 27.84 -7.32
C TRP A 153 -10.60 26.48 -7.86
N PHE A 154 -11.90 26.31 -8.05
CA PHE A 154 -12.48 25.08 -8.59
C PHE A 154 -13.35 25.37 -9.79
N GLU A 155 -13.13 24.64 -10.88
CA GLU A 155 -13.99 24.62 -12.05
C GLU A 155 -15.14 23.66 -11.82
N VAL A 156 -16.38 24.15 -12.00
CA VAL A 156 -17.60 23.34 -11.89
C VAL A 156 -17.84 22.63 -13.23
N MET A 157 -17.75 21.30 -13.23
CA MET A 157 -17.91 20.43 -14.40
C MET A 157 -19.38 20.10 -14.62
N THR A 158 -20.10 20.93 -15.36
CA THR A 158 -21.53 20.66 -15.73
C THR A 158 -21.62 20.22 -17.19
N SER A 159 -22.73 19.57 -17.57
CA SER A 159 -23.02 19.20 -18.96
C SER A 159 -23.03 20.40 -19.91
N GLU A 160 -23.35 21.60 -19.40
CA GLU A 160 -23.32 22.86 -20.15
C GLU A 160 -21.88 23.38 -20.37
N SER A 161 -20.91 22.92 -19.60
CA SER A 161 -19.48 23.32 -19.75
C SER A 161 -18.88 22.85 -21.07
N ALA A 162 -19.47 21.87 -21.73
CA ALA A 162 -19.02 21.40 -23.05
C ALA A 162 -19.26 22.43 -24.17
N THR A 163 -20.13 23.43 -23.97
CA THR A 163 -20.53 24.43 -24.97
C THR A 163 -20.26 25.89 -24.55
N GLY A 164 -19.81 26.13 -23.29
CA GLY A 164 -19.58 27.47 -22.74
C GLY A 164 -18.34 27.54 -21.84
N ARG A 165 -18.06 28.76 -21.31
CA ARG A 165 -17.00 28.97 -20.35
C ARG A 165 -17.39 28.31 -19.01
N ALA A 166 -16.60 27.36 -18.54
CA ALA A 166 -16.84 26.69 -17.27
C ALA A 166 -16.87 27.70 -16.11
N ARG A 167 -17.79 27.52 -15.17
CA ARG A 167 -17.90 28.37 -13.98
C ARG A 167 -16.78 28.01 -13.00
N GLU A 168 -15.95 28.98 -12.65
CA GLU A 168 -14.96 28.85 -11.60
C GLU A 168 -15.49 29.47 -10.30
N ILE A 169 -15.25 28.83 -9.17
CA ILE A 169 -15.55 29.31 -7.82
C ILE A 169 -14.23 29.48 -7.04
N GLU A 170 -14.16 30.55 -6.24
CA GLU A 170 -13.09 30.80 -5.28
C GLU A 170 -13.57 30.44 -3.87
N ILE A 171 -12.74 29.78 -3.10
CA ILE A 171 -13.01 29.42 -1.71
C ILE A 171 -11.82 29.77 -0.81
N ASP A 172 -12.10 30.01 0.47
CA ASP A 172 -11.10 30.12 1.54
C ASP A 172 -11.02 28.84 2.35
N PHE A 173 -9.88 28.57 2.97
CA PHE A 173 -9.66 27.41 3.83
C PHE A 173 -8.59 27.68 4.90
N ASP A 174 -8.65 26.96 6.03
CA ASP A 174 -7.59 26.97 7.04
C ASP A 174 -6.55 25.88 6.77
N LEU A 175 -6.99 24.70 6.37
CA LEU A 175 -6.14 23.58 5.95
C LEU A 175 -6.73 22.90 4.72
N MET A 176 -5.89 22.72 3.70
CA MET A 176 -6.21 21.87 2.55
C MET A 176 -5.54 20.51 2.69
N ILE A 177 -6.33 19.43 2.60
CA ILE A 177 -5.86 18.06 2.58
C ILE A 177 -6.00 17.52 1.15
N GLY A 178 -4.88 17.27 0.48
CA GLY A 178 -4.83 16.65 -0.84
C GLY A 178 -4.83 15.13 -0.75
N ALA A 179 -5.95 14.51 -1.13
CA ALA A 179 -6.12 13.06 -1.24
C ALA A 179 -6.63 12.67 -2.64
N ASP A 180 -6.20 13.42 -3.64
CA ASP A 180 -6.66 13.45 -5.03
C ASP A 180 -5.89 12.49 -5.96
N GLY A 181 -5.22 11.49 -5.36
CA GLY A 181 -4.66 10.34 -6.08
C GLY A 181 -3.31 10.61 -6.72
N ALA A 182 -2.84 9.64 -7.51
CA ALA A 182 -1.50 9.62 -8.06
C ALA A 182 -1.15 10.85 -8.94
N HIS A 183 -2.15 11.40 -9.63
CA HIS A 183 -2.01 12.61 -10.46
C HIS A 183 -2.48 13.88 -9.73
N SER A 184 -2.15 13.98 -8.45
CA SER A 184 -2.59 15.05 -7.55
C SER A 184 -2.37 16.46 -8.07
N ALA A 185 -3.46 17.22 -8.18
CA ALA A 185 -3.46 18.65 -8.47
C ALA A 185 -2.97 19.44 -7.25
N VAL A 186 -3.31 19.02 -6.02
CA VAL A 186 -2.82 19.67 -4.79
C VAL A 186 -1.30 19.60 -4.74
N ARG A 187 -0.68 18.42 -4.95
CA ARG A 187 0.78 18.27 -5.03
C ARG A 187 1.37 19.18 -6.11
N TYR A 188 0.78 19.20 -7.29
CA TYR A 188 1.24 20.06 -8.38
C TYR A 188 1.25 21.54 -8.00
N HIS A 189 0.19 22.02 -7.35
CA HIS A 189 0.15 23.41 -6.89
C HIS A 189 1.11 23.67 -5.72
N MET A 190 1.30 22.72 -4.80
CA MET A 190 2.27 22.84 -3.72
C MET A 190 3.70 23.02 -4.22
N MET A 191 4.08 22.41 -5.33
CA MET A 191 5.42 22.54 -5.93
C MET A 191 5.76 24.00 -6.33
N LYS A 192 4.76 24.87 -6.47
CA LYS A 192 4.96 26.30 -6.76
C LYS A 192 5.33 27.11 -5.51
N PHE A 193 5.11 26.58 -4.32
CA PHE A 193 5.28 27.25 -3.03
C PHE A 193 6.36 26.58 -2.16
N ALA A 194 6.50 25.27 -2.25
CA ALA A 194 7.45 24.47 -1.49
C ALA A 194 8.55 23.90 -2.39
N GLN A 195 9.76 23.79 -1.84
CA GLN A 195 10.82 23.00 -2.46
C GLN A 195 10.49 21.50 -2.27
N LEU A 196 9.65 20.97 -3.16
CA LEU A 196 9.18 19.60 -3.09
C LEU A 196 10.05 18.72 -4.00
N ASN A 197 10.80 17.80 -3.40
CA ASN A 197 11.49 16.74 -4.13
C ASN A 197 10.43 15.76 -4.65
N TYR A 198 10.42 15.52 -5.94
CA TYR A 198 9.44 14.66 -6.60
C TYR A 198 10.12 13.70 -7.56
N ARG A 199 9.79 12.42 -7.41
CA ARG A 199 10.22 11.36 -8.33
C ARG A 199 9.01 10.51 -8.70
N GLN A 200 8.86 10.27 -10.00
CA GLN A 200 7.87 9.36 -10.55
C GLN A 200 8.56 8.35 -11.46
N ASP A 201 8.40 7.09 -11.16
CA ASP A 201 8.98 5.99 -11.91
C ASP A 201 7.87 5.16 -12.58
N TYR A 202 8.10 4.78 -13.85
CA TYR A 202 7.29 3.80 -14.57
C TYR A 202 8.04 2.48 -14.60
N ILE A 203 7.35 1.36 -14.30
CA ILE A 203 7.99 0.04 -14.26
C ILE A 203 7.96 -0.72 -15.60
N GLY A 204 7.54 -0.08 -16.69
CA GLY A 204 7.47 -0.70 -18.02
C GLY A 204 6.43 -1.82 -18.17
N THR A 205 5.53 -1.95 -17.19
CA THR A 205 4.45 -2.93 -17.15
C THR A 205 3.11 -2.21 -17.25
N LEU A 206 2.23 -2.72 -18.09
CA LEU A 206 0.83 -2.32 -18.18
C LEU A 206 -0.04 -3.33 -17.44
N TRP A 207 -1.21 -2.89 -17.00
CA TRP A 207 -2.19 -3.78 -16.39
C TRP A 207 -3.53 -3.65 -17.10
N CYS A 208 -4.23 -4.79 -17.19
CA CYS A 208 -5.54 -4.92 -17.80
C CYS A 208 -6.44 -5.77 -16.90
N GLU A 209 -7.71 -5.40 -16.79
CA GLU A 209 -8.69 -6.06 -15.93
C GLU A 209 -9.49 -7.11 -16.68
N PHE A 210 -9.75 -8.23 -16.00
CA PHE A 210 -10.62 -9.32 -16.43
C PHE A 210 -11.54 -9.74 -15.31
N HIS A 211 -12.46 -10.67 -15.59
CA HIS A 211 -13.46 -11.06 -14.62
C HIS A 211 -13.82 -12.55 -14.73
N ILE A 212 -13.76 -13.28 -13.63
CA ILE A 212 -14.29 -14.63 -13.51
C ILE A 212 -15.71 -14.51 -12.96
N LYS A 213 -16.70 -14.95 -13.73
CA LYS A 213 -18.11 -14.93 -13.35
C LYS A 213 -18.43 -16.00 -12.29
N PRO A 214 -19.37 -15.75 -11.37
CA PRO A 214 -19.81 -16.76 -10.41
C PRO A 214 -20.48 -17.95 -11.10
N VAL A 215 -20.64 -19.04 -10.38
CA VAL A 215 -21.49 -20.16 -10.80
C VAL A 215 -22.94 -19.73 -10.71
N LYS A 216 -23.75 -20.03 -11.72
CA LYS A 216 -25.14 -19.57 -11.81
C LYS A 216 -26.10 -20.14 -10.76
N VAL A 217 -25.72 -21.25 -10.10
CA VAL A 217 -26.58 -21.96 -9.14
C VAL A 217 -26.12 -21.65 -7.73
N ARG A 218 -26.93 -20.91 -6.98
CA ARG A 218 -26.77 -20.73 -5.55
C ARG A 218 -27.45 -21.92 -4.86
N SER A 219 -26.69 -22.74 -4.12
CA SER A 219 -27.23 -23.79 -3.28
C SER A 219 -27.31 -23.28 -1.84
N ASP A 220 -28.48 -23.37 -1.20
CA ASP A 220 -28.64 -22.99 0.20
C ASP A 220 -27.84 -23.93 1.15
N GLU A 221 -27.49 -25.13 0.66
CA GLU A 221 -26.67 -26.10 1.41
C GLU A 221 -25.17 -25.76 1.44
N ASN A 222 -24.67 -24.98 0.45
CA ASN A 222 -23.27 -24.58 0.41
C ASN A 222 -23.13 -23.14 -0.14
N PRO A 223 -23.04 -22.13 0.73
CA PRO A 223 -22.89 -20.73 0.31
C PRO A 223 -21.59 -20.45 -0.47
N ASN A 224 -20.56 -21.30 -0.35
CA ASN A 224 -19.32 -21.20 -1.13
C ASN A 224 -19.44 -21.79 -2.54
N ALA A 225 -20.53 -22.50 -2.86
CA ALA A 225 -20.74 -23.13 -4.17
C ALA A 225 -20.90 -22.13 -5.32
N VAL A 226 -21.02 -20.83 -5.04
CA VAL A 226 -21.08 -19.76 -6.05
C VAL A 226 -19.71 -19.43 -6.65
N PHE A 227 -18.63 -19.75 -5.97
CA PHE A 227 -17.26 -19.47 -6.43
C PHE A 227 -16.72 -20.62 -7.30
N ARG A 228 -16.06 -20.27 -8.40
CA ARG A 228 -15.43 -21.26 -9.29
C ARG A 228 -14.10 -21.79 -8.79
N ILE A 229 -13.40 -21.00 -7.99
CA ILE A 229 -12.13 -21.33 -7.34
C ILE A 229 -12.21 -20.91 -5.88
N SER A 230 -11.22 -21.23 -5.06
CA SER A 230 -11.25 -20.95 -3.62
C SER A 230 -11.48 -19.46 -3.29
N PRO A 231 -12.52 -19.08 -2.53
CA PRO A 231 -12.77 -17.67 -2.19
C PRO A 231 -11.81 -17.11 -1.15
N ASN A 232 -11.06 -17.95 -0.44
CA ASN A 232 -10.25 -17.53 0.70
C ASN A 232 -8.76 -17.34 0.35
N HIS A 233 -8.45 -17.10 -0.92
CA HIS A 233 -7.09 -16.90 -1.40
C HIS A 233 -7.00 -15.78 -2.44
N LEU A 234 -5.85 -15.11 -2.47
CA LEU A 234 -5.40 -14.39 -3.64
C LEU A 234 -4.82 -15.40 -4.64
N HIS A 235 -5.46 -15.58 -5.78
CA HIS A 235 -4.97 -16.50 -6.82
C HIS A 235 -3.88 -15.81 -7.65
N ILE A 236 -2.80 -16.55 -7.94
CA ILE A 236 -1.65 -16.07 -8.70
C ILE A 236 -1.23 -17.11 -9.73
N TRP A 237 -1.14 -16.71 -10.98
CA TRP A 237 -0.50 -17.44 -12.08
C TRP A 237 0.83 -16.74 -12.41
N PRO A 238 1.98 -17.20 -11.90
CA PRO A 238 3.27 -16.57 -12.12
C PRO A 238 3.83 -16.90 -13.50
N GLY A 239 4.20 -15.88 -14.28
CA GLY A 239 4.73 -16.00 -15.65
C GLY A 239 6.20 -15.58 -15.79
N LYS A 240 6.97 -15.46 -14.73
CA LYS A 240 8.35 -14.96 -14.62
C LYS A 240 8.48 -13.45 -14.82
N ASP A 241 8.12 -12.92 -15.98
CA ASP A 241 8.20 -11.49 -16.31
C ASP A 241 6.84 -10.79 -16.25
N PHE A 242 5.79 -11.54 -16.10
CA PHE A 242 4.40 -11.09 -16.02
C PHE A 242 3.64 -11.98 -15.03
N MET A 243 2.41 -11.62 -14.72
CA MET A 243 1.54 -12.46 -13.88
C MET A 243 0.07 -12.13 -14.11
N PHE A 244 -0.78 -13.10 -13.82
CA PHE A 244 -2.22 -12.96 -13.72
C PHE A 244 -2.66 -13.24 -12.30
N ILE A 245 -3.52 -12.40 -11.74
CA ILE A 245 -4.05 -12.56 -10.37
C ILE A 245 -5.56 -12.50 -10.37
N ALA A 246 -6.19 -13.12 -9.35
CA ALA A 246 -7.63 -13.00 -9.13
C ALA A 246 -7.92 -12.81 -7.64
N ILE A 247 -8.79 -11.83 -7.34
CA ILE A 247 -9.23 -11.46 -5.98
C ILE A 247 -10.73 -11.71 -5.89
N PRO A 248 -11.23 -12.41 -4.86
CA PRO A 248 -12.66 -12.73 -4.71
C PRO A 248 -13.50 -11.48 -4.44
N SER A 249 -14.74 -11.50 -4.91
CA SER A 249 -15.80 -10.52 -4.66
C SER A 249 -16.96 -11.18 -3.91
N ASP A 250 -17.70 -10.41 -3.13
CA ASP A 250 -18.82 -10.88 -2.31
C ASP A 250 -20.01 -11.43 -3.13
N ASP A 251 -20.09 -11.10 -4.41
CA ASP A 251 -21.05 -11.63 -5.37
C ASP A 251 -20.71 -13.03 -5.92
N GLY A 252 -19.61 -13.64 -5.46
CA GLY A 252 -19.12 -14.95 -5.94
C GLY A 252 -18.23 -14.87 -7.19
N SER A 253 -17.97 -13.68 -7.68
CA SER A 253 -17.07 -13.45 -8.80
C SER A 253 -15.63 -13.21 -8.34
N PHE A 254 -14.71 -13.08 -9.32
CA PHE A 254 -13.34 -12.61 -9.06
C PHE A 254 -13.00 -11.46 -9.99
N THR A 255 -12.45 -10.40 -9.43
CA THR A 255 -11.75 -9.37 -10.20
C THR A 255 -10.34 -9.87 -10.49
N CYS A 256 -9.99 -9.92 -11.78
CA CYS A 256 -8.71 -10.44 -12.24
C CYS A 256 -7.89 -9.33 -12.88
N THR A 257 -6.57 -9.39 -12.71
CA THR A 257 -5.66 -8.41 -13.30
C THR A 257 -4.49 -9.12 -13.97
N LEU A 258 -4.29 -8.80 -15.25
CA LEU A 258 -3.10 -9.16 -16.00
C LEU A 258 -2.08 -8.03 -15.88
N PHE A 259 -0.88 -8.36 -15.43
CA PHE A 259 0.28 -7.46 -15.44
C PHE A 259 1.25 -7.96 -16.50
N LEU A 260 1.47 -7.17 -17.56
CA LEU A 260 2.22 -7.57 -18.72
C LEU A 260 3.20 -6.48 -19.15
N PRO A 261 4.46 -6.80 -19.51
CA PRO A 261 5.38 -5.83 -20.12
C PRO A 261 4.76 -5.15 -21.35
N SER A 262 4.97 -3.83 -21.47
CA SER A 262 4.36 -3.01 -22.53
C SER A 262 4.57 -3.57 -23.93
N ALA A 263 5.76 -4.12 -24.23
CA ALA A 263 6.05 -4.71 -25.54
C ALA A 263 5.16 -5.92 -25.85
N GLN A 264 4.87 -6.76 -24.85
CA GLN A 264 3.99 -7.92 -25.02
C GLN A 264 2.53 -7.49 -25.11
N THR A 265 2.11 -6.50 -24.33
CA THR A 265 0.76 -5.92 -24.44
C THR A 265 0.51 -5.40 -25.85
N PHE A 266 1.42 -4.60 -26.39
CA PHE A 266 1.31 -4.09 -27.77
C PHE A 266 1.35 -5.19 -28.85
N ALA A 267 2.01 -6.32 -28.57
CA ALA A 267 1.97 -7.46 -29.48
C ALA A 267 0.58 -8.14 -29.48
N LEU A 268 -0.06 -8.27 -28.31
CA LEU A 268 -1.42 -8.80 -28.20
C LEU A 268 -2.47 -7.83 -28.77
N GLU A 269 -2.29 -6.51 -28.61
CA GLU A 269 -3.16 -5.50 -29.24
C GLU A 269 -3.15 -5.60 -30.78
N LYS A 270 -2.01 -5.92 -31.37
CA LYS A 270 -1.88 -6.13 -32.84
C LYS A 270 -2.52 -7.42 -33.31
N ASN A 271 -2.64 -8.43 -32.48
CA ASN A 271 -3.24 -9.72 -32.80
C ASN A 271 -4.09 -10.26 -31.63
N PRO A 272 -5.28 -9.68 -31.38
CA PRO A 272 -6.15 -10.10 -30.27
C PRO A 272 -6.59 -11.56 -30.35
N ALA A 273 -6.65 -12.14 -31.56
CA ALA A 273 -7.00 -13.56 -31.76
C ALA A 273 -6.00 -14.52 -31.05
N SER A 274 -4.77 -14.09 -30.79
CA SER A 274 -3.77 -14.89 -30.06
C SER A 274 -3.91 -14.89 -28.54
N ILE A 275 -4.81 -14.06 -27.97
CA ILE A 275 -4.97 -13.93 -26.53
C ILE A 275 -5.34 -15.25 -25.85
N PRO A 276 -6.32 -16.05 -26.32
CA PRO A 276 -6.62 -17.34 -25.70
C PRO A 276 -5.43 -18.30 -25.69
N GLU A 277 -4.67 -18.39 -26.77
CA GLU A 277 -3.46 -19.21 -26.83
C GLU A 277 -2.38 -18.72 -25.86
N PHE A 278 -2.22 -17.40 -25.75
CA PHE A 278 -1.30 -16.80 -24.77
C PHE A 278 -1.69 -17.18 -23.34
N PHE A 279 -2.99 -17.14 -23.00
CA PHE A 279 -3.47 -17.52 -21.69
C PHE A 279 -3.31 -19.02 -21.41
N ASP A 280 -3.63 -19.90 -22.35
CA ASP A 280 -3.44 -21.36 -22.22
C ASP A 280 -1.98 -21.74 -21.98
N LYS A 281 -1.08 -21.05 -22.67
CA LYS A 281 0.36 -21.28 -22.56
C LYS A 281 0.93 -20.81 -21.24
N HIS A 282 0.49 -19.65 -20.74
CA HIS A 282 1.15 -18.95 -19.64
C HIS A 282 0.38 -18.99 -18.34
N PHE A 283 -0.95 -19.13 -18.39
CA PHE A 283 -1.84 -19.13 -17.23
C PHE A 283 -2.76 -20.36 -17.24
N PRO A 284 -2.21 -21.54 -16.94
CA PRO A 284 -2.92 -22.81 -17.09
C PRO A 284 -4.23 -22.82 -16.29
N GLY A 285 -5.32 -23.25 -16.95
CA GLY A 285 -6.67 -23.34 -16.40
C GLY A 285 -7.49 -22.05 -16.46
N VAL A 286 -6.91 -20.89 -16.82
CA VAL A 286 -7.67 -19.62 -16.89
C VAL A 286 -8.71 -19.64 -18.01
N THR A 287 -8.45 -20.26 -19.14
CA THR A 287 -9.39 -20.36 -20.27
C THR A 287 -10.62 -21.24 -19.96
N GLU A 288 -10.53 -22.11 -18.95
CA GLU A 288 -11.66 -22.84 -18.39
C GLU A 288 -12.55 -21.95 -17.50
N LEU A 289 -11.95 -20.94 -16.86
CA LEU A 289 -12.63 -19.98 -15.99
C LEU A 289 -13.22 -18.79 -16.76
N ILE A 290 -12.49 -18.30 -17.78
CA ILE A 290 -12.88 -17.19 -18.65
C ILE A 290 -12.84 -17.67 -20.09
N PRO A 291 -13.96 -17.83 -20.79
CA PRO A 291 -13.99 -18.23 -22.19
C PRO A 291 -13.11 -17.35 -23.08
N GLY A 292 -12.42 -17.94 -24.07
CA GLY A 292 -11.47 -17.24 -24.93
C GLY A 292 -12.06 -15.99 -25.61
N ARG A 293 -13.34 -16.04 -26.02
CA ARG A 293 -14.04 -14.86 -26.56
C ARG A 293 -14.15 -13.73 -25.52
N GLU A 294 -14.46 -14.04 -24.26
CA GLU A 294 -14.56 -13.04 -23.18
C GLU A 294 -13.19 -12.47 -22.82
N LEU A 295 -12.12 -13.26 -22.94
CA LEU A 295 -10.73 -12.76 -22.78
C LEU A 295 -10.40 -11.70 -23.84
N ILE A 296 -10.73 -11.96 -25.12
CA ILE A 296 -10.52 -11.00 -26.22
C ILE A 296 -11.35 -9.74 -25.98
N GLU A 297 -12.66 -9.89 -25.76
CA GLU A 297 -13.58 -8.75 -25.54
C GLU A 297 -13.17 -7.89 -24.32
N SER A 298 -12.68 -8.50 -23.24
CA SER A 298 -12.21 -7.78 -22.06
C SER A 298 -10.90 -7.04 -22.33
N PHE A 299 -9.97 -7.68 -23.02
CA PHE A 299 -8.68 -7.08 -23.36
C PHE A 299 -8.84 -5.87 -24.31
N GLU A 300 -9.70 -5.96 -25.31
CA GLU A 300 -9.96 -4.87 -26.26
C GLU A 300 -10.73 -3.69 -25.63
N ARG A 301 -11.65 -3.99 -24.70
CA ARG A 301 -12.53 -2.98 -24.10
C ARG A 301 -11.87 -2.24 -22.94
N ASN A 302 -11.11 -2.96 -22.11
CA ASN A 302 -10.57 -2.39 -20.89
C ASN A 302 -9.26 -1.63 -21.19
N PRO A 303 -8.99 -0.50 -20.51
CA PRO A 303 -7.78 0.26 -20.74
C PRO A 303 -6.54 -0.50 -20.26
N HIS A 304 -5.43 -0.33 -20.97
CA HIS A 304 -4.11 -0.81 -20.58
C HIS A 304 -3.35 0.32 -19.90
N LEU A 305 -3.35 0.34 -18.58
CA LEU A 305 -2.81 1.46 -17.81
C LEU A 305 -1.40 1.17 -17.32
N PRO A 306 -0.52 2.18 -17.32
CA PRO A 306 0.82 2.04 -16.77
C PRO A 306 0.79 2.00 -15.25
N LEU A 307 1.75 1.30 -14.67
CA LEU A 307 2.02 1.31 -13.24
C LEU A 307 3.08 2.35 -12.91
N ILE A 308 2.75 3.22 -11.97
CA ILE A 308 3.62 4.29 -11.50
C ILE A 308 3.94 4.14 -10.03
N SER A 309 5.13 4.60 -9.66
CA SER A 309 5.59 4.75 -8.29
C SER A 309 5.94 6.21 -8.08
N VAL A 310 5.40 6.82 -7.02
CA VAL A 310 5.63 8.23 -6.69
C VAL A 310 6.30 8.32 -5.33
N LYS A 311 7.40 9.08 -5.25
CA LYS A 311 8.04 9.47 -4.00
C LYS A 311 8.19 10.98 -4.01
N CYS A 312 7.78 11.64 -2.93
CA CYS A 312 8.01 13.08 -2.78
C CYS A 312 8.28 13.45 -1.31
N SER A 313 8.76 14.66 -1.09
CA SER A 313 9.02 15.26 0.22
C SER A 313 9.24 16.76 0.05
N PRO A 314 8.72 17.60 0.96
CA PRO A 314 7.84 17.32 2.10
C PRO A 314 6.39 17.00 1.69
N TYR A 315 5.58 16.47 2.63
CA TYR A 315 4.14 16.23 2.42
C TYR A 315 3.26 17.42 2.80
N HIS A 316 3.84 18.53 3.23
CA HIS A 316 3.10 19.70 3.69
C HIS A 316 3.67 21.01 3.14
N TYR A 317 2.85 22.06 3.20
CA TYR A 317 3.29 23.43 3.05
C TYR A 317 2.83 24.24 4.25
N LYS A 318 3.79 24.62 5.11
CA LYS A 318 3.54 25.35 6.36
C LYS A 318 2.34 24.77 7.11
N SER A 319 1.43 25.64 7.59
CA SER A 319 0.20 25.25 8.28
C SER A 319 -1.01 25.07 7.35
N SER A 320 -0.87 25.26 6.03
CA SER A 320 -2.03 25.43 5.14
C SER A 320 -2.33 24.26 4.21
N ALA A 321 -1.38 23.36 3.97
CA ALA A 321 -1.61 22.22 3.08
C ALA A 321 -0.87 20.97 3.51
N VAL A 322 -1.47 19.79 3.26
CA VAL A 322 -0.88 18.47 3.43
C VAL A 322 -1.42 17.51 2.37
N ILE A 323 -0.58 16.58 1.89
CA ILE A 323 -0.95 15.53 0.95
C ILE A 323 -0.88 14.15 1.60
N LEU A 324 -1.84 13.27 1.27
CA LEU A 324 -2.01 11.93 1.84
C LEU A 324 -2.20 10.87 0.75
N GLY A 325 -1.94 9.62 1.08
CA GLY A 325 -2.16 8.48 0.20
C GLY A 325 -1.43 8.60 -1.14
N ASP A 326 -2.09 8.24 -2.23
CA ASP A 326 -1.49 8.26 -3.56
C ASP A 326 -1.07 9.68 -4.01
N ALA A 327 -1.65 10.73 -3.44
CA ALA A 327 -1.21 12.10 -3.69
C ALA A 327 0.22 12.35 -3.17
N ALA A 328 0.65 11.65 -2.13
CA ALA A 328 1.96 11.73 -1.53
C ALA A 328 2.91 10.61 -2.00
N HIS A 329 2.41 9.37 -2.15
CA HIS A 329 3.24 8.19 -2.33
C HIS A 329 2.53 7.06 -3.10
N ALA A 330 1.96 7.37 -4.27
CA ALA A 330 1.38 6.34 -5.12
C ALA A 330 2.37 5.19 -5.33
N MET A 331 1.90 3.96 -5.18
CA MET A 331 2.74 2.76 -5.28
C MET A 331 2.13 1.71 -6.19
N VAL A 332 2.98 0.82 -6.67
CA VAL A 332 2.53 -0.35 -7.44
C VAL A 332 1.71 -1.30 -6.56
N PRO A 333 0.69 -2.00 -7.11
CA PRO A 333 -0.32 -2.69 -6.29
C PRO A 333 0.13 -4.01 -5.68
N PHE A 334 1.34 -4.47 -5.94
CA PHE A 334 1.77 -5.85 -5.70
C PHE A 334 1.86 -6.27 -4.23
N TYR A 335 1.98 -5.31 -3.30
CA TYR A 335 1.95 -5.61 -1.86
C TYR A 335 0.54 -5.52 -1.26
N GLY A 336 -0.41 -4.90 -1.98
CA GLY A 336 -1.76 -4.65 -1.48
C GLY A 336 -1.81 -3.61 -0.35
N GLN A 337 -0.81 -2.71 -0.27
CA GLN A 337 -0.70 -1.76 0.84
C GLN A 337 -1.05 -0.32 0.48
N GLY A 338 -1.27 0.05 -0.78
CA GLY A 338 -1.53 1.44 -1.16
C GLY A 338 -2.70 2.07 -0.39
N MET A 339 -3.86 1.42 -0.39
CA MET A 339 -5.01 1.88 0.39
C MET A 339 -4.73 1.87 1.90
N ASN A 340 -4.14 0.79 2.42
CA ASN A 340 -3.85 0.64 3.85
C ASN A 340 -2.88 1.71 4.36
N ALA A 341 -1.83 2.01 3.59
CA ALA A 341 -0.88 3.07 3.89
C ALA A 341 -1.55 4.45 3.87
N GLY A 342 -2.41 4.72 2.87
CA GLY A 342 -3.14 5.98 2.79
C GLY A 342 -4.17 6.16 3.92
N LEU A 343 -4.86 5.09 4.33
CA LEU A 343 -5.74 5.14 5.51
C LEU A 343 -4.93 5.34 6.80
N GLU A 344 -3.76 4.70 6.92
CA GLU A 344 -2.84 4.90 8.04
C GLU A 344 -2.30 6.33 8.08
N ASP A 345 -2.02 6.97 6.93
CA ASP A 345 -1.64 8.39 6.87
C ASP A 345 -2.62 9.28 7.60
N VAL A 346 -3.93 9.05 7.40
CA VAL A 346 -4.99 9.80 8.06
C VAL A 346 -4.89 9.65 9.57
N ARG A 347 -4.79 8.41 10.07
CA ARG A 347 -4.66 8.15 11.51
C ARG A 347 -3.42 8.83 12.10
N VAL A 348 -2.29 8.70 11.45
CA VAL A 348 -1.00 9.29 11.91
C VAL A 348 -1.08 10.81 11.90
N LEU A 349 -1.58 11.42 10.81
CA LEU A 349 -1.75 12.87 10.70
C LEU A 349 -2.59 13.43 11.85
N PHE A 350 -3.78 12.87 12.05
CA PHE A 350 -4.70 13.39 13.06
C PHE A 350 -4.23 13.10 14.50
N SER A 351 -3.52 12.00 14.74
CA SER A 351 -2.88 11.74 16.03
C SER A 351 -1.81 12.79 16.37
N ILE A 352 -1.04 13.25 15.37
CA ILE A 352 -0.04 14.30 15.56
C ILE A 352 -0.72 15.67 15.72
N LEU A 353 -1.76 15.97 14.93
CA LEU A 353 -2.53 17.21 15.09
C LEU A 353 -3.16 17.32 16.49
N ASP A 354 -3.75 16.24 17.00
CA ASP A 354 -4.33 16.19 18.35
C ASP A 354 -3.29 16.45 19.44
N LYS A 355 -2.11 15.80 19.33
CA LYS A 355 -0.98 15.99 20.26
C LYS A 355 -0.57 17.46 20.39
N HIS A 356 -0.48 18.17 19.25
CA HIS A 356 -0.07 19.58 19.24
C HIS A 356 -1.21 20.52 19.69
N ALA A 357 -2.46 20.21 19.37
CA ALA A 357 -3.62 20.97 19.85
C ALA A 357 -3.79 20.88 21.39
N GLU A 358 -3.52 19.71 21.99
CA GLU A 358 -3.54 19.53 23.44
C GLU A 358 -2.41 20.32 24.13
N ALA A 359 -1.22 20.38 23.53
CA ALA A 359 -0.10 21.13 24.06
C ALA A 359 -0.38 22.64 24.09
N GLU A 360 -1.07 23.17 23.07
CA GLU A 360 -1.48 24.58 23.00
C GLU A 360 -2.55 24.92 24.04
N SER A 361 -3.53 24.04 24.26
CA SER A 361 -4.63 24.30 25.22
C SER A 361 -4.14 24.38 26.67
N ASN A 362 -2.97 23.83 26.96
CA ASN A 362 -2.34 23.86 28.29
C ASN A 362 -1.39 25.05 28.52
N SER A 363 -1.19 25.92 27.51
CA SER A 363 -0.41 27.15 27.66
C SER A 363 -1.29 28.27 28.26
N PRO A 364 -0.85 29.02 29.29
CA PRO A 364 -1.62 30.12 29.85
C PRO A 364 -1.75 31.23 28.78
N LEU A 365 -2.97 31.68 28.54
CA LEU A 365 -3.26 32.90 27.77
C LEU A 365 -3.40 34.05 28.78
N ASP A 366 -2.53 35.03 28.68
CA ASP A 366 -2.49 36.20 29.58
C ASP A 366 -3.13 37.47 28.96
N ASP A 367 -4.16 37.36 28.09
CA ASP A 367 -4.77 38.51 27.44
C ASP A 367 -6.26 38.69 27.81
N ASP A 368 -6.58 39.87 28.41
CA ASP A 368 -7.92 40.30 28.81
C ASP A 368 -8.76 40.97 27.69
N ASP A 369 -8.29 40.96 26.43
CA ASP A 369 -8.96 41.60 25.29
C ASP A 369 -9.47 40.53 24.29
N ASP A 370 -10.79 40.38 24.17
CA ASP A 370 -11.45 39.30 23.41
C ASP A 370 -11.06 39.27 21.91
N ASP A 371 -10.87 40.42 21.26
CA ASP A 371 -10.50 40.47 19.83
C ASP A 371 -9.02 40.14 19.63
N ALA A 372 -8.14 40.65 20.52
CA ALA A 372 -6.71 40.36 20.51
C ALA A 372 -6.48 38.87 20.89
N ALA A 373 -7.22 38.34 21.86
CA ALA A 373 -7.19 36.93 22.26
C ALA A 373 -7.62 35.99 21.12
N SER A 374 -8.65 36.33 20.35
CA SER A 374 -9.09 35.54 19.19
C SER A 374 -8.05 35.49 18.06
N ALA A 375 -7.43 36.62 17.74
CA ALA A 375 -6.37 36.70 16.74
C ALA A 375 -5.11 35.95 17.20
N SER A 376 -4.75 36.06 18.47
CA SER A 376 -3.64 35.34 19.11
C SER A 376 -3.88 33.82 19.08
N ALA A 377 -5.08 33.35 19.47
CA ALA A 377 -5.47 31.94 19.43
C ALA A 377 -5.42 31.35 17.99
N SER A 378 -5.86 32.13 16.99
CA SER A 378 -5.80 31.69 15.59
C SER A 378 -4.35 31.59 15.08
N ALA A 379 -3.47 32.52 15.50
CA ALA A 379 -2.05 32.48 15.15
C ALA A 379 -1.34 31.30 15.84
N ALA A 380 -1.63 31.06 17.11
CA ALA A 380 -1.12 29.91 17.87
C ALA A 380 -1.53 28.60 17.21
N ALA A 381 -2.83 28.41 16.92
CA ALA A 381 -3.34 27.22 16.24
C ALA A 381 -2.71 27.02 14.83
N ALA A 382 -2.41 28.10 14.13
CA ALA A 382 -1.68 28.02 12.86
C ALA A 382 -0.23 27.57 13.05
N TYR A 383 0.44 28.07 14.09
CA TYR A 383 1.82 27.69 14.41
C TYR A 383 1.91 26.24 14.86
N GLY A 384 1.07 25.78 15.81
CA GLY A 384 1.07 24.40 16.27
C GLY A 384 0.74 23.43 15.13
N ARG A 385 -0.18 23.80 14.22
CA ARG A 385 -0.45 23.03 13.02
C ARG A 385 0.77 22.96 12.08
N GLU A 386 1.55 24.04 11.94
CA GLU A 386 2.79 24.02 11.13
C GLU A 386 3.79 23.03 11.71
N VAL A 387 3.98 23.02 13.02
CA VAL A 387 4.87 22.08 13.73
C VAL A 387 4.35 20.64 13.57
N ALA A 388 3.04 20.44 13.74
CA ALA A 388 2.41 19.13 13.57
C ALA A 388 2.58 18.56 12.14
N LEU A 389 2.40 19.38 11.11
CA LEU A 389 2.57 18.97 9.72
C LEU A 389 4.03 18.69 9.36
N ALA A 390 4.97 19.41 9.98
CA ALA A 390 6.40 19.13 9.85
C ALA A 390 6.79 17.82 10.52
N GLU A 391 6.26 17.54 11.73
CA GLU A 391 6.41 16.26 12.43
C GLU A 391 5.82 15.11 11.60
N TYR A 392 4.61 15.29 11.05
CA TYR A 392 3.99 14.31 10.16
C TYR A 392 4.89 13.98 8.97
N THR A 393 5.40 14.99 8.27
CA THR A 393 6.32 14.77 7.12
C THR A 393 7.56 13.98 7.55
N THR A 394 8.21 14.39 8.63
CA THR A 394 9.44 13.75 9.14
C THR A 394 9.21 12.28 9.49
N ASN A 395 8.07 11.99 10.10
CA ASN A 395 7.72 10.63 10.51
C ASN A 395 7.27 9.77 9.33
N ARG A 396 6.47 10.32 8.40
CA ARG A 396 5.77 9.51 7.39
C ARG A 396 6.54 9.29 6.10
N VAL A 397 7.39 10.24 5.68
CA VAL A 397 8.18 10.11 4.43
C VAL A 397 9.04 8.85 4.41
N PRO A 398 9.83 8.52 5.46
CA PRO A 398 10.63 7.28 5.47
C PRO A 398 9.77 6.02 5.36
N ASP A 399 8.62 5.98 6.02
CA ASP A 399 7.71 4.84 5.99
C ASP A 399 7.07 4.66 4.61
N ALA A 400 6.61 5.74 4.00
CA ALA A 400 6.01 5.72 2.68
C ALA A 400 7.02 5.32 1.60
N HIS A 401 8.27 5.79 1.70
CA HIS A 401 9.33 5.35 0.80
C HIS A 401 9.66 3.88 0.98
N ALA A 402 9.72 3.39 2.24
CA ALA A 402 9.97 1.98 2.54
C ALA A 402 8.89 1.06 1.95
N ILE A 403 7.60 1.36 2.15
CA ILE A 403 6.53 0.51 1.60
C ILE A 403 6.47 0.59 0.08
N ASN A 404 6.83 1.72 -0.52
CA ASN A 404 6.91 1.87 -1.96
C ASN A 404 8.00 0.94 -2.55
N ASP A 405 9.19 0.89 -1.92
CA ASP A 405 10.26 -0.02 -2.29
C ASP A 405 9.88 -1.50 -2.06
N LEU A 406 9.22 -1.79 -0.95
CA LEU A 406 8.69 -3.14 -0.67
C LEU A 406 7.67 -3.58 -1.72
N ALA A 407 6.83 -2.68 -2.21
CA ALA A 407 5.86 -3.00 -3.26
C ALA A 407 6.55 -3.39 -4.58
N LEU A 408 7.63 -2.70 -4.96
CA LEU A 408 8.46 -3.04 -6.11
C LEU A 408 9.21 -4.37 -5.92
N GLN A 409 9.76 -4.62 -4.72
CA GLN A 409 10.40 -5.90 -4.40
C GLN A 409 9.41 -7.06 -4.46
N ASN A 410 8.19 -6.87 -3.94
CA ASN A 410 7.16 -7.91 -3.98
C ASN A 410 6.68 -8.22 -5.40
N TYR A 411 6.78 -7.28 -6.35
CA TYR A 411 6.53 -7.56 -7.76
C TYR A 411 7.46 -8.65 -8.29
N VAL A 412 8.76 -8.51 -8.02
CA VAL A 412 9.75 -9.52 -8.42
C VAL A 412 9.51 -10.85 -7.70
N GLU A 413 9.12 -10.80 -6.42
CA GLU A 413 8.79 -11.98 -5.64
C GLU A 413 7.61 -12.74 -6.23
N MET A 414 6.48 -12.07 -6.44
CA MET A 414 5.22 -12.70 -6.88
C MET A 414 5.32 -13.30 -8.28
N ARG A 415 6.01 -12.63 -9.20
CA ARG A 415 6.11 -13.11 -10.59
C ARG A 415 7.06 -14.29 -10.78
N ALA A 416 8.07 -14.47 -9.89
CA ALA A 416 9.13 -15.47 -10.08
C ALA A 416 9.60 -16.16 -8.79
N SER A 417 9.89 -15.39 -7.71
CA SER A 417 10.59 -15.91 -6.53
C SER A 417 9.77 -16.90 -5.71
N VAL A 418 8.44 -16.82 -5.75
CA VAL A 418 7.52 -17.75 -5.04
C VAL A 418 7.72 -19.22 -5.45
N LEU A 419 8.31 -19.46 -6.63
CA LEU A 419 8.66 -20.80 -7.12
C LEU A 419 10.05 -21.25 -6.67
N SER A 420 10.88 -20.35 -6.14
CA SER A 420 12.28 -20.64 -5.77
C SER A 420 12.39 -21.49 -4.51
N PRO A 421 13.17 -22.60 -4.52
CA PRO A 421 13.44 -23.39 -3.32
C PRO A 421 14.10 -22.56 -2.20
N LYS A 422 14.98 -21.60 -2.55
CA LYS A 422 15.64 -20.71 -1.59
C LYS A 422 14.63 -19.83 -0.84
N TYR A 423 13.65 -19.27 -1.56
CA TYR A 423 12.56 -18.48 -0.97
C TYR A 423 11.73 -19.33 0.00
N ARG A 424 11.33 -20.53 -0.43
CA ARG A 424 10.53 -21.46 0.40
C ARG A 424 11.26 -21.88 1.66
N LEU A 425 12.56 -22.18 1.56
CA LEU A 425 13.40 -22.55 2.70
C LEU A 425 13.52 -21.39 3.69
N ARG A 426 13.80 -20.17 3.21
CA ARG A 426 13.87 -18.98 4.06
C ARG A 426 12.57 -18.72 4.79
N LYS A 427 11.44 -18.72 4.06
CA LYS A 427 10.10 -18.55 4.63
C LYS A 427 9.84 -19.59 5.72
N TRP A 428 10.11 -20.87 5.43
CA TRP A 428 9.93 -21.96 6.38
C TRP A 428 10.78 -21.78 7.65
N LEU A 429 12.03 -21.36 7.52
CA LEU A 429 12.91 -21.08 8.68
C LEU A 429 12.36 -19.92 9.52
N GLU A 430 11.95 -18.82 8.90
CA GLU A 430 11.37 -17.65 9.59
C GLU A 430 10.08 -18.05 10.34
N GLU A 431 9.23 -18.87 9.73
CA GLU A 431 7.99 -19.39 10.33
C GLU A 431 8.28 -20.34 11.50
N MET A 432 9.23 -21.26 11.35
CA MET A 432 9.63 -22.16 12.43
C MET A 432 10.19 -21.38 13.63
N MET A 433 11.02 -20.37 13.39
CA MET A 433 11.54 -19.52 14.45
C MET A 433 10.42 -18.73 15.14
N SER A 434 9.42 -18.26 14.40
CA SER A 434 8.24 -17.59 14.97
C SER A 434 7.46 -18.49 15.94
N VAL A 435 7.30 -19.76 15.60
CA VAL A 435 6.52 -20.73 16.41
C VAL A 435 7.31 -21.26 17.60
N TYR A 436 8.54 -21.72 17.37
CA TYR A 436 9.31 -22.42 18.39
C TYR A 436 10.18 -21.52 19.27
N LEU A 437 10.47 -20.30 18.79
CA LEU A 437 11.29 -19.30 19.49
C LEU A 437 10.60 -17.92 19.54
N PRO A 438 9.35 -17.83 20.03
CA PRO A 438 8.57 -16.59 20.00
C PRO A 438 9.26 -15.44 20.74
N GLY A 439 10.07 -15.76 21.78
CA GLY A 439 10.83 -14.78 22.55
C GLY A 439 11.91 -14.04 21.74
N LEU A 440 12.28 -14.55 20.56
CA LEU A 440 13.21 -13.86 19.63
C LEU A 440 12.49 -12.85 18.73
N GLY A 441 11.15 -12.80 18.75
CA GLY A 441 10.36 -11.87 17.94
C GLY A 441 10.51 -12.08 16.43
N TRP A 442 10.81 -13.31 15.97
CA TRP A 442 10.92 -13.61 14.54
C TRP A 442 9.54 -13.66 13.88
N GLN A 443 9.43 -12.96 12.76
CA GLN A 443 8.24 -13.00 11.90
C GLN A 443 8.68 -12.75 10.47
N THR A 444 7.87 -13.23 9.52
CA THR A 444 8.09 -12.92 8.11
C THR A 444 7.84 -11.42 7.87
N LYS A 445 8.56 -10.84 6.92
CA LYS A 445 8.37 -9.44 6.52
C LYS A 445 6.91 -9.16 6.14
N TYR A 446 6.27 -10.09 5.42
CA TYR A 446 4.87 -9.96 5.02
C TYR A 446 3.92 -9.92 6.23
N SER A 447 4.15 -10.77 7.22
CA SER A 447 3.36 -10.81 8.44
C SER A 447 3.40 -9.47 9.20
N ARG A 448 4.59 -8.90 9.40
CA ARG A 448 4.74 -7.59 10.07
C ARG A 448 4.05 -6.46 9.32
N VAL A 449 4.21 -6.41 7.99
CA VAL A 449 3.61 -5.37 7.16
C VAL A 449 2.08 -5.44 7.19
N SER A 450 1.50 -6.65 7.12
CA SER A 450 0.07 -6.84 6.91
C SER A 450 -0.74 -6.96 8.20
N PHE A 451 -0.14 -7.44 9.29
CA PHE A 451 -0.86 -7.77 10.53
C PHE A 451 -0.42 -6.98 11.75
N GLU A 452 0.53 -6.04 11.59
CA GLU A 452 1.00 -5.17 12.65
C GLU A 452 0.93 -3.70 12.25
N ASN A 453 1.04 -2.82 13.26
CA ASN A 453 1.07 -1.37 13.08
C ASN A 453 2.48 -0.79 13.28
N GLN A 454 3.53 -1.63 13.27
CA GLN A 454 4.91 -1.19 13.31
C GLN A 454 5.25 -0.35 12.06
N ARG A 455 6.07 0.68 12.21
CA ARG A 455 6.47 1.55 11.10
C ARG A 455 7.11 0.75 9.96
N TYR A 456 6.76 1.07 8.71
CA TYR A 456 7.29 0.33 7.54
C TYR A 456 8.83 0.40 7.46
N SER A 457 9.42 1.55 7.77
CA SER A 457 10.88 1.73 7.82
C SER A 457 11.55 0.83 8.85
N GLU A 458 10.95 0.67 10.03
CA GLU A 458 11.43 -0.22 11.09
C GLU A 458 11.28 -1.69 10.69
N VAL A 459 10.17 -2.06 10.03
CA VAL A 459 9.96 -3.43 9.52
C VAL A 459 11.05 -3.80 8.51
N VAL A 460 11.42 -2.86 7.61
CA VAL A 460 12.51 -3.09 6.65
C VAL A 460 13.82 -3.32 7.39
N ALA A 461 14.22 -2.40 8.27
CA ALA A 461 15.48 -2.49 9.02
C ALA A 461 15.56 -3.79 9.84
N GLN A 462 14.47 -4.17 10.52
CA GLN A 462 14.41 -5.39 11.31
C GLN A 462 14.48 -6.66 10.44
N SER A 463 13.80 -6.66 9.27
CA SER A 463 13.85 -7.79 8.34
C SER A 463 15.24 -7.96 7.69
N GLU A 464 15.93 -6.87 7.42
CA GLU A 464 17.32 -6.90 6.91
C GLU A 464 18.25 -7.46 7.97
N HIS A 465 18.17 -6.97 9.21
CA HIS A 465 18.97 -7.49 10.33
C HIS A 465 18.72 -8.99 10.57
N GLN A 466 17.44 -9.43 10.55
CA GLN A 466 17.11 -10.86 10.67
C GLN A 466 17.71 -11.67 9.51
N GLY A 467 17.72 -11.13 8.29
CA GLY A 467 18.34 -11.76 7.14
C GLY A 467 19.86 -11.93 7.31
N GLU A 468 20.54 -10.92 7.81
CA GLU A 468 21.99 -10.96 8.11
C GLU A 468 22.33 -12.00 9.18
N VAL A 469 21.53 -12.06 10.25
CA VAL A 469 21.69 -13.07 11.31
C VAL A 469 21.52 -14.48 10.75
N LEU A 470 20.49 -14.73 9.92
CA LEU A 470 20.30 -16.05 9.29
C LEU A 470 21.49 -16.46 8.40
N VAL A 471 22.02 -15.54 7.62
CA VAL A 471 23.20 -15.79 6.78
C VAL A 471 24.41 -16.11 7.65
N SER A 472 24.66 -15.31 8.68
CA SER A 472 25.80 -15.50 9.61
C SER A 472 25.71 -16.83 10.35
N VAL A 473 24.51 -17.21 10.83
CA VAL A 473 24.30 -18.52 11.50
C VAL A 473 24.51 -19.66 10.50
N PHE A 474 24.00 -19.52 9.27
CA PHE A 474 24.19 -20.54 8.24
C PHE A 474 25.67 -20.70 7.87
N GLU A 475 26.40 -19.60 7.67
CA GLU A 475 27.85 -19.62 7.42
C GLU A 475 28.61 -20.28 8.58
N ALA A 476 28.29 -19.94 9.83
CA ALA A 476 28.86 -20.56 11.00
C ALA A 476 28.63 -22.07 11.06
N LEU A 477 27.38 -22.50 10.74
CA LEU A 477 27.02 -23.93 10.70
C LEU A 477 27.74 -24.68 9.57
N VAL A 478 27.90 -24.09 8.41
CA VAL A 478 28.59 -24.69 7.26
C VAL A 478 30.09 -24.73 7.51
N CYS A 479 30.68 -23.71 8.13
CA CYS A 479 32.09 -23.63 8.41
C CYS A 479 32.49 -24.44 9.65
N SER A 480 31.59 -24.67 10.62
CA SER A 480 31.91 -25.37 11.87
C SER A 480 32.46 -26.80 11.69
N PRO A 481 31.95 -27.65 10.77
CA PRO A 481 32.53 -28.96 10.51
C PRO A 481 33.97 -28.89 9.98
N PHE A 482 34.26 -27.87 9.15
CA PHE A 482 35.62 -27.64 8.62
C PHE A 482 36.56 -27.15 9.71
N ILE A 483 36.07 -26.23 10.58
CA ILE A 483 36.86 -25.74 11.74
C ILE A 483 37.10 -26.89 12.71
N VAL A 484 36.07 -27.66 13.07
CA VAL A 484 36.23 -28.83 13.96
C VAL A 484 37.16 -29.87 13.33
N GLY A 485 37.01 -30.15 12.05
CA GLY A 485 37.89 -31.04 11.29
C GLY A 485 39.33 -30.56 11.27
N ALA A 486 39.56 -29.27 11.04
CA ALA A 486 40.90 -28.67 11.05
C ALA A 486 41.55 -28.70 12.43
N VAL A 487 40.76 -28.38 13.50
CA VAL A 487 41.24 -28.49 14.91
C VAL A 487 41.54 -29.93 15.27
N TRP A 488 40.69 -30.89 14.86
CA TRP A 488 40.89 -32.32 15.09
C TRP A 488 42.13 -32.83 14.34
N LEU A 489 42.33 -32.44 13.07
CA LEU A 489 43.54 -32.77 12.29
C LEU A 489 44.78 -32.13 12.92
N TRP A 490 44.68 -30.87 13.37
CA TRP A 490 45.78 -30.19 14.07
C TRP A 490 46.12 -30.87 15.40
N TRP A 491 45.11 -31.34 16.15
CA TRP A 491 45.32 -32.05 17.42
C TRP A 491 45.88 -33.47 17.23
N LYS A 492 45.55 -34.11 16.08
CA LYS A 492 46.13 -35.41 15.71
C LYS A 492 47.49 -35.35 15.02
N GLN A 493 48.01 -34.15 14.75
CA GLN A 493 49.34 -34.06 14.15
C GLN A 493 50.40 -34.66 15.06
N PRO A 494 51.28 -35.53 14.53
CA PRO A 494 52.38 -36.11 15.32
C PRO A 494 53.28 -35.00 15.86
N LYS A 495 53.66 -35.08 17.15
CA LYS A 495 54.48 -34.08 17.87
C LYS A 495 55.80 -33.68 17.17
N TRP A 496 56.20 -34.42 16.17
CA TRP A 496 57.40 -34.09 15.39
C TRP A 496 57.19 -32.93 14.40
N ILE A 497 55.98 -32.74 13.89
CA ILE A 497 55.64 -31.59 13.01
C ILE A 497 55.64 -30.29 13.82
N ALA A 498 55.16 -30.31 15.04
CA ALA A 498 55.20 -29.15 15.93
C ALA A 498 56.63 -28.74 16.24
N ARG A 499 57.59 -29.73 16.42
CA ARG A 499 59.02 -29.46 16.60
C ARG A 499 59.67 -28.87 15.35
N THR A 500 59.28 -29.30 14.16
CA THR A 500 59.79 -28.75 12.90
C THR A 500 59.39 -27.30 12.67
N TYR A 501 58.18 -26.94 13.02
CA TYR A 501 57.72 -25.54 12.95
C TYR A 501 58.42 -24.64 13.98
N GLN A 502 58.62 -25.11 15.19
CA GLN A 502 59.35 -24.38 16.22
C GLN A 502 60.80 -24.13 15.82
N THR A 503 61.49 -25.12 15.25
CA THR A 503 62.89 -24.97 14.75
C THR A 503 62.96 -24.08 13.49
N TRP A 504 61.93 -24.01 12.66
CA TRP A 504 61.84 -23.08 11.51
C TRP A 504 61.58 -21.63 11.94
N THR A 505 60.71 -21.41 12.92
CA THR A 505 60.45 -20.07 13.46
C THR A 505 61.66 -19.55 14.25
N GLU A 506 62.34 -20.39 15.05
CA GLU A 506 63.59 -20.02 15.75
C GLU A 506 64.70 -19.69 14.77
N LYS A 507 64.91 -20.50 13.71
CA LYS A 507 65.90 -20.20 12.66
C LYS A 507 65.53 -18.95 11.84
N ALA A 508 64.28 -18.68 11.56
CA ALA A 508 63.87 -17.48 10.88
C ALA A 508 64.05 -16.21 11.73
N ILE A 509 63.78 -16.30 13.04
CA ILE A 509 64.02 -15.22 14.00
C ILE A 509 65.52 -14.95 14.17
N MET A 510 66.39 -16.02 14.33
CA MET A 510 67.83 -15.86 14.40
C MET A 510 68.42 -15.26 13.13
N ALA A 511 67.96 -15.70 11.94
CA ALA A 511 68.42 -15.14 10.67
C ALA A 511 67.95 -13.68 10.43
N ALA A 512 66.87 -13.24 11.08
CA ALA A 512 66.46 -11.85 11.09
C ALA A 512 67.30 -10.98 12.06
N PHE A 513 67.76 -11.56 13.18
CA PHE A 513 68.63 -10.87 14.14
C PHE A 513 70.07 -10.73 13.66
N GLU A 514 70.60 -11.65 12.81
CA GLU A 514 71.95 -11.54 12.21
C GLU A 514 72.02 -10.51 11.06
N ARG A 515 70.89 -9.96 10.64
CA ARG A 515 70.80 -8.93 9.57
C ARG A 515 70.51 -7.52 10.09
N LEU A 516 70.38 -7.36 11.42
CA LEU A 516 70.33 -6.08 12.14
C LEU A 516 71.63 -5.79 12.83
#